data_71178756cfba590899742a3b20d7e52d
#
_entry.id   71178756cfba590899742a3b20d7e52d
#
_cell.length_a   1.000
_cell.length_b   1.000
_cell.length_c   1.000
_cell.angle_alpha   90.00
_cell.angle_beta   90.00
_cell.angle_gamma   90.00
#
_symmetry.space_group_name_H-M   'P 1'
#
loop_
_entity.id
_entity.type
_entity.pdbx_description
1 polymer ?
#
loop_
_entity_poly.entity_id
_entity_poly.type
_entity_poly.pdbx_seq_one_letter_code
_entity_poly.pdbx_strand_id
1 'polypeptide(L)'
;MQDADESLRAGLSGTTSYGWLRVNMLWVSADHRRSGMGSQLMHEAIELSLERGCHAAWLETSNPQARTFYEDLGFETFAELANDAGAMPQSHTHWFLRRTLMSSQLEESP
;
A
#
# COMPACT_ATOMS: atom_id res chain seq x y z
N MET A 1 8.20 -6.92 -13.64
CA MET A 1 8.72 -7.44 -14.88
C MET A 1 7.74 -7.26 -16.03
N GLN A 2 8.26 -6.95 -17.17
CA GLN A 2 7.42 -6.73 -18.35
C GLN A 2 7.31 -7.96 -19.20
N ASP A 3 6.15 -8.15 -19.77
CA ASP A 3 5.95 -9.20 -20.75
C ASP A 3 6.58 -8.81 -22.07
N ALA A 4 6.68 -9.78 -22.95
CA ALA A 4 7.26 -9.54 -24.25
C ALA A 4 6.49 -8.49 -25.05
N ASP A 5 5.21 -8.40 -24.85
CA ASP A 5 4.40 -7.39 -25.54
C ASP A 5 4.36 -6.08 -24.77
N GLU A 6 5.15 -6.00 -23.71
CA GLU A 6 5.34 -4.80 -22.90
C GLU A 6 4.11 -4.36 -22.16
N SER A 7 3.14 -5.19 -22.00
CA SER A 7 2.00 -4.88 -21.18
C SER A 7 2.33 -5.17 -19.74
N LEU A 8 2.35 -4.15 -18.90
CA LEU A 8 2.47 -4.34 -17.48
C LEU A 8 1.11 -4.64 -16.92
N ARG A 9 1.01 -5.71 -16.14
CA ARG A 9 -0.27 -6.09 -15.53
C ARG A 9 -0.46 -5.46 -14.20
N ALA A 10 0.63 -5.23 -13.47
CA ALA A 10 0.58 -4.64 -12.15
C ALA A 10 1.96 -4.16 -11.79
N GLY A 11 2.02 -3.26 -10.83
CA GLY A 11 3.30 -2.77 -10.35
C GLY A 11 3.17 -2.14 -8.99
N LEU A 12 4.28 -2.18 -8.25
CA LEU A 12 4.38 -1.54 -6.95
C LEU A 12 5.74 -0.89 -6.84
N SER A 13 5.76 0.34 -6.35
CA SER A 13 7.01 1.00 -6.04
C SER A 13 6.97 1.51 -4.62
N GLY A 14 8.12 1.54 -3.99
CA GLY A 14 8.21 2.01 -2.61
C GLY A 14 9.65 2.26 -2.24
N THR A 15 9.84 2.83 -1.05
CA THR A 15 11.16 3.11 -0.51
C THR A 15 11.19 2.68 0.95
N THR A 16 12.39 2.37 1.43
CA THR A 16 12.56 2.02 2.85
C THR A 16 13.47 3.05 3.48
N SER A 17 13.12 3.47 4.70
CA SER A 17 13.87 4.50 5.40
C SER A 17 13.52 4.43 6.87
N TYR A 18 14.53 4.41 7.72
CA TYR A 18 14.34 4.46 9.18
C TYR A 18 13.40 3.37 9.69
N GLY A 19 13.46 2.20 9.08
CA GLY A 19 12.63 1.08 9.51
C GLY A 19 11.22 1.10 8.97
N TRP A 20 10.92 1.97 8.03
CA TRP A 20 9.59 2.09 7.44
C TRP A 20 9.63 1.82 5.95
N LEU A 21 8.65 1.08 5.49
CA LEU A 21 8.37 0.96 4.05
C LEU A 21 7.34 2.01 3.70
N ARG A 22 7.66 2.87 2.75
CA ARG A 22 6.66 3.76 2.18
C ARG A 22 6.24 3.20 0.84
N VAL A 23 4.96 2.90 0.68
CA VAL A 23 4.44 2.44 -0.60
C VAL A 23 4.07 3.69 -1.40
N ASN A 24 4.82 3.95 -2.46
CA ASN A 24 4.60 5.14 -3.28
C ASN A 24 3.49 4.93 -4.28
N MET A 25 3.40 3.74 -4.85
CA MET A 25 2.44 3.48 -5.90
C MET A 25 2.16 1.99 -5.96
N LEU A 26 0.89 1.66 -6.10
CA LEU A 26 0.46 0.30 -6.39
C LEU A 26 -0.65 0.40 -7.42
N TRP A 27 -0.52 -0.34 -8.51
CA TRP A 27 -1.54 -0.32 -9.54
C TRP A 27 -1.68 -1.70 -10.16
N VAL A 28 -2.87 -1.99 -10.63
CA VAL A 28 -3.18 -3.24 -11.33
C VAL A 28 -4.01 -2.85 -12.53
N SER A 29 -3.68 -3.40 -13.70
CA SER A 29 -4.43 -3.08 -14.90
C SER A 29 -5.87 -3.53 -14.75
N ALA A 30 -6.78 -2.88 -15.49
CA ALA A 30 -8.20 -3.17 -15.38
C ALA A 30 -8.50 -4.64 -15.66
N ASP A 31 -7.76 -5.24 -16.58
CA ASP A 31 -8.00 -6.63 -16.96
C ASP A 31 -7.58 -7.61 -15.88
N HIS A 32 -6.78 -7.18 -14.93
CA HIS A 32 -6.22 -8.08 -13.92
C HIS A 32 -6.66 -7.73 -12.51
N ARG A 33 -7.58 -6.80 -12.36
CA ARG A 33 -8.12 -6.48 -11.04
C ARG A 33 -8.91 -7.66 -10.52
N ARG A 34 -8.87 -7.83 -9.20
CA ARG A 34 -9.53 -8.94 -8.51
C ARG A 34 -8.87 -10.28 -8.80
N SER A 35 -7.67 -10.24 -9.37
CA SER A 35 -6.92 -11.48 -9.61
C SER A 35 -5.98 -11.79 -8.46
N GLY A 36 -5.92 -10.90 -7.45
CA GLY A 36 -5.00 -11.08 -6.34
C GLY A 36 -3.62 -10.52 -6.57
N MET A 37 -3.38 -9.90 -7.71
CA MET A 37 -2.06 -9.35 -8.02
C MET A 37 -1.64 -8.26 -7.07
N GLY A 38 -2.58 -7.36 -6.72
CA GLY A 38 -2.25 -6.27 -5.82
C GLY A 38 -1.83 -6.78 -4.45
N SER A 39 -2.58 -7.75 -3.92
CA SER A 39 -2.26 -8.36 -2.65
C SER A 39 -0.93 -9.08 -2.69
N GLN A 40 -0.66 -9.78 -3.78
CA GLN A 40 0.59 -10.51 -3.94
C GLN A 40 1.77 -9.55 -3.97
N LEU A 41 1.65 -8.45 -4.72
CA LEU A 41 2.71 -7.47 -4.79
C LEU A 41 2.98 -6.83 -3.43
N MET A 42 1.91 -6.51 -2.71
CA MET A 42 2.06 -5.94 -1.38
C MET A 42 2.73 -6.92 -0.45
N HIS A 43 2.33 -8.19 -0.53
CA HIS A 43 2.94 -9.22 0.31
C HIS A 43 4.43 -9.34 0.04
N GLU A 44 4.82 -9.33 -1.23
CA GLU A 44 6.24 -9.41 -1.58
C GLU A 44 7.02 -8.19 -1.10
N ALA A 45 6.39 -7.01 -1.21
CA ALA A 45 7.04 -5.79 -0.74
C ALA A 45 7.24 -5.83 0.77
N ILE A 46 6.28 -6.35 1.49
CA ILE A 46 6.38 -6.48 2.94
C ILE A 46 7.49 -7.45 3.31
N GLU A 47 7.56 -8.59 2.65
CA GLU A 47 8.61 -9.57 2.93
C GLU A 47 9.99 -8.98 2.68
N LEU A 48 10.15 -8.28 1.58
CA LEU A 48 11.43 -7.65 1.27
C LEU A 48 11.79 -6.60 2.31
N SER A 49 10.79 -5.84 2.75
CA SER A 49 11.02 -4.79 3.75
C SER A 49 11.43 -5.37 5.09
N LEU A 50 10.82 -6.49 5.47
CA LEU A 50 11.21 -7.17 6.70
C LEU A 50 12.66 -7.62 6.62
N GLU A 51 13.10 -8.11 5.46
CA GLU A 51 14.51 -8.49 5.28
C GLU A 51 15.43 -7.29 5.45
N ARG A 52 14.94 -6.11 5.15
CA ARG A 52 15.73 -4.88 5.30
C ARG A 52 15.63 -4.27 6.68
N GLY A 53 14.93 -4.93 7.60
CA GLY A 53 14.81 -4.46 8.95
C GLY A 53 13.68 -3.48 9.21
N CYS A 54 12.73 -3.38 8.29
CA CYS A 54 11.60 -2.49 8.50
C CYS A 54 10.63 -3.10 9.48
N HIS A 55 10.01 -2.26 10.31
CA HIS A 55 9.05 -2.71 11.30
C HIS A 55 7.63 -2.25 10.98
N ALA A 56 7.45 -1.38 10.01
CA ALA A 56 6.14 -0.84 9.70
C ALA A 56 6.12 -0.34 8.27
N ALA A 57 4.92 -0.13 7.76
CA ALA A 57 4.71 0.41 6.43
C ALA A 57 3.66 1.49 6.49
N TRP A 58 3.70 2.43 5.55
CA TRP A 58 2.68 3.44 5.46
C TRP A 58 2.48 3.84 4.01
N LEU A 59 1.31 4.39 3.75
CA LEU A 59 0.95 4.85 2.42
C LEU A 59 -0.13 5.90 2.54
N GLU A 60 -0.44 6.54 1.42
CA GLU A 60 -1.49 7.53 1.38
C GLU A 60 -2.31 7.34 0.13
N THR A 61 -3.58 7.68 0.21
CA THR A 61 -4.47 7.56 -0.93
C THR A 61 -5.64 8.52 -0.75
N SER A 62 -6.20 8.97 -1.86
CA SER A 62 -7.45 9.72 -1.84
C SER A 62 -8.59 8.93 -2.48
N ASN A 63 -8.35 7.67 -2.81
CA ASN A 63 -9.34 6.82 -3.46
C ASN A 63 -10.00 5.93 -2.41
N PRO A 64 -11.33 6.07 -2.19
CA PRO A 64 -12.00 5.24 -1.16
C PRO A 64 -11.90 3.75 -1.41
N GLN A 65 -11.90 3.32 -2.67
CA GLN A 65 -11.80 1.91 -2.97
C GLN A 65 -10.41 1.38 -2.64
N ALA A 66 -9.40 2.17 -2.93
CA ALA A 66 -8.04 1.79 -2.57
C ALA A 66 -7.89 1.74 -1.06
N ARG A 67 -8.48 2.69 -0.35
CA ARG A 67 -8.42 2.68 1.10
C ARG A 67 -8.99 1.38 1.66
N THR A 68 -10.15 0.95 1.16
CA THR A 68 -10.75 -0.31 1.60
C THR A 68 -9.83 -1.48 1.30
N PHE A 69 -9.21 -1.50 0.12
CA PHE A 69 -8.28 -2.54 -0.24
C PHE A 69 -7.13 -2.62 0.76
N TYR A 70 -6.56 -1.47 1.13
CA TYR A 70 -5.45 -1.46 2.08
C TYR A 70 -5.91 -1.86 3.48
N GLU A 71 -7.11 -1.44 3.87
CA GLU A 71 -7.64 -1.85 5.17
C GLU A 71 -7.80 -3.36 5.24
N ASP A 72 -8.22 -3.97 4.14
CA ASP A 72 -8.33 -5.43 4.09
C ASP A 72 -6.98 -6.10 4.22
N LEU A 73 -5.92 -5.40 3.91
CA LEU A 73 -4.55 -5.92 4.04
C LEU A 73 -3.94 -5.60 5.40
N GLY A 74 -4.74 -5.07 6.32
CA GLY A 74 -4.26 -4.82 7.68
C GLY A 74 -3.79 -3.41 7.95
N PHE A 75 -3.91 -2.52 6.99
CA PHE A 75 -3.56 -1.12 7.21
C PHE A 75 -4.68 -0.41 7.97
N GLU A 76 -4.30 0.55 8.78
CA GLU A 76 -5.24 1.38 9.53
C GLU A 76 -5.05 2.83 9.15
N THR A 77 -6.16 3.53 8.95
CA THR A 77 -6.12 4.97 8.73
C THR A 77 -5.74 5.66 10.03
N PHE A 78 -4.69 6.45 10.01
CA PHE A 78 -4.26 7.15 11.21
C PHE A 78 -4.35 8.67 11.07
N ALA A 79 -4.58 9.18 9.86
CA ALA A 79 -4.71 10.61 9.64
C ALA A 79 -5.46 10.86 8.34
N GLU A 80 -6.05 12.04 8.24
CA GLU A 80 -6.68 12.43 7.01
C GLU A 80 -6.58 13.93 6.84
N LEU A 81 -6.54 14.36 5.57
CA LEU A 81 -6.54 15.76 5.22
C LEU A 81 -7.71 16.01 4.30
N ALA A 82 -8.73 16.66 4.82
CA ALA A 82 -9.89 17.02 4.02
C ALA A 82 -9.71 18.45 3.51
N ASN A 83 -10.14 18.68 2.28
CA ASN A 83 -10.07 20.03 1.75
C ASN A 83 -11.07 20.92 2.49
N ASP A 84 -10.68 22.18 2.65
CA ASP A 84 -11.53 23.15 3.29
C ASP A 84 -12.77 23.42 2.44
N ALA A 85 -13.82 23.90 3.10
CA ALA A 85 -15.04 24.23 2.40
C ALA A 85 -14.73 25.24 1.31
N GLY A 86 -15.20 24.97 0.10
CA GLY A 86 -14.96 25.87 -1.03
C GLY A 86 -13.64 25.65 -1.75
N ALA A 87 -12.74 24.85 -1.20
CA ALA A 87 -11.49 24.54 -1.89
C ALA A 87 -11.73 23.47 -2.94
N MET A 88 -10.91 23.50 -3.98
CA MET A 88 -11.03 22.53 -5.06
C MET A 88 -9.92 21.52 -4.97
N PRO A 89 -10.17 20.25 -5.27
CA PRO A 89 -11.48 19.67 -5.60
C PRO A 89 -12.37 19.62 -4.35
N GLN A 90 -13.64 19.83 -4.56
CA GLN A 90 -14.57 19.81 -3.45
C GLN A 90 -14.68 18.41 -2.87
N SER A 91 -14.81 18.34 -1.55
CA SER A 91 -15.01 17.06 -0.86
C SER A 91 -13.84 16.10 -1.01
N HIS A 92 -12.68 16.60 -1.40
CA HIS A 92 -11.50 15.76 -1.53
C HIS A 92 -10.93 15.49 -0.14
N THR A 93 -10.63 14.23 0.13
CA THR A 93 -9.97 13.82 1.37
C THR A 93 -8.81 12.92 1.04
N HIS A 94 -7.72 13.12 1.71
CA HIS A 94 -6.51 12.33 1.55
C HIS A 94 -6.30 11.56 2.84
N TRP A 95 -6.18 10.24 2.77
CA TRP A 95 -6.02 9.38 3.95
C TRP A 95 -4.61 8.84 4.02
N PHE A 96 -4.11 8.73 5.26
CA PHE A 96 -2.80 8.16 5.55
C PHE A 96 -3.02 6.89 6.36
N LEU A 97 -2.45 5.79 5.91
CA LEU A 97 -2.64 4.49 6.54
C LEU A 97 -1.30 3.90 6.91
N ARG A 98 -1.30 3.10 7.95
CA ARG A 98 -0.09 2.44 8.41
C ARG A 98 -0.39 1.01 8.80
N ARG A 99 0.65 0.21 8.85
CA ARG A 99 0.55 -1.17 9.29
C ARG A 99 1.86 -1.59 9.91
N THR A 100 1.78 -2.28 11.05
CA THR A 100 2.95 -2.90 11.65
C THR A 100 3.28 -4.15 10.85
N LEU A 101 4.55 -4.34 10.55
CA LEU A 101 5.00 -5.50 9.78
C LEU A 101 5.53 -6.55 10.74
N MET A 102 5.18 -7.80 10.47
CA MET A 102 5.63 -8.90 11.31
C MET A 102 5.93 -10.11 10.45
N SER A 103 7.01 -10.78 10.77
CA SER A 103 7.28 -12.07 10.16
C SER A 103 6.54 -13.15 10.95
N SER A 104 6.46 -14.36 10.39
CA SER A 104 5.80 -15.46 11.09
C SER A 104 6.47 -15.73 12.44
N GLN A 105 7.79 -15.60 12.49
CA GLN A 105 8.49 -15.83 13.74
C GLN A 105 8.07 -14.86 14.81
N LEU A 106 7.88 -13.58 14.40
CA LEU A 106 7.46 -12.58 15.37
C LEU A 106 6.05 -12.83 15.85
N GLU A 107 5.19 -13.33 14.98
CA GLU A 107 3.83 -13.63 15.38
C GLU A 107 3.76 -14.72 16.43
N GLU A 108 4.73 -15.62 16.42
CA GLU A 108 4.75 -16.71 17.38
C GLU A 108 5.41 -16.33 18.67
N SER A 109 6.04 -15.18 18.73
CA SER A 109 6.71 -14.74 19.94
C SER A 109 5.69 -14.29 20.96
N PRO A 110 5.85 -14.72 22.22
CA PRO A 110 4.94 -14.26 23.24
C PRO A 110 5.07 -12.78 23.51
#